data_97b2df583a083d58ddce4ada59fd70dc
#
_entry.id   97b2df583a083d58ddce4ada59fd70dc
#
_cell.length_a   1.000
_cell.length_b   1.000
_cell.length_c   1.000
_cell.angle_alpha   90.00
_cell.angle_beta   90.00
_cell.angle_gamma   90.00
#
_symmetry.space_group_name_H-M   'P 1'
#
loop_
_entity.id
_entity.type
_entity.pdbx_description
1 polymer ?
#
loop_
_entity_poly.entity_id
_entity_poly.type
_entity_poly.pdbx_seq_one_letter_code
_entity_poly.pdbx_strand_id
1 'polypeptide(L)'
;MIVEDLAAALRIAGHDVEVFQVPFRDYWRELPQQTYALRMLHFEESDLLIGIRNPIHVVKHHNKKLWFIHHYRGAYDLWRTRYQNIPNSSEGLAVRDGIIQADNLFLREARKIYTNSKVVSRRLQAYNQVSSEVLYPPLSKSSNFYCGGCEDYIFFPSRITSHKRQELAVESMKYVQTPVRLVIAGAPDAPQDLESLRAAILEHGVTDKVQVISRWISEQEKIGWFADCLGCIYPPFDEDSYGYVSLESCYAQKPLITCSDSGGALEIVEHGVNGWVVPPRPKEIAAAMDRLMADRSRARKMGKAGLEMISSLGISWERVVQAFVP
;
A
#
# COMPACT_ATOMS: atom_id res chain seq x y z
N MET A 1 0.48 -12.57 2.80
CA MET A 1 0.55 -12.29 1.35
C MET A 1 2.01 -12.11 0.90
N ILE A 2 2.69 -10.96 1.00
CA ILE A 2 4.07 -10.79 0.47
C ILE A 2 5.09 -11.81 1.00
N VAL A 3 5.00 -12.22 2.25
CA VAL A 3 5.91 -13.19 2.87
C VAL A 3 5.68 -14.59 2.31
N GLU A 4 4.43 -15.02 2.26
CA GLU A 4 4.04 -16.33 1.74
C GLU A 4 4.36 -16.45 0.25
N ASP A 5 4.12 -15.37 -0.51
CA ASP A 5 4.39 -15.34 -1.94
C ASP A 5 5.89 -15.39 -2.23
N LEU A 6 6.71 -14.64 -1.46
CA LEU A 6 8.17 -14.72 -1.54
C LEU A 6 8.67 -16.12 -1.18
N ALA A 7 8.16 -16.70 -0.09
CA ALA A 7 8.55 -18.05 0.32
C ALA A 7 8.20 -19.10 -0.76
N ALA A 8 7.02 -18.97 -1.38
CA ALA A 8 6.62 -19.83 -2.48
C ALA A 8 7.55 -19.67 -3.71
N ALA A 9 7.87 -18.43 -4.08
CA ALA A 9 8.75 -18.15 -5.21
C ALA A 9 10.17 -18.70 -4.98
N LEU A 10 10.72 -18.56 -3.79
CA LEU A 10 12.03 -19.11 -3.41
C LEU A 10 12.03 -20.65 -3.43
N ARG A 11 10.96 -21.29 -2.92
CA ARG A 11 10.82 -22.75 -2.97
C ARG A 11 10.73 -23.28 -4.41
N ILE A 12 10.00 -22.59 -5.29
CA ILE A 12 9.92 -22.92 -6.72
C ILE A 12 11.31 -22.81 -7.36
N ALA A 13 12.13 -21.87 -6.92
CA ALA A 13 13.52 -21.72 -7.37
C ALA A 13 14.49 -22.76 -6.75
N GLY A 14 14.01 -23.68 -5.92
CA GLY A 14 14.80 -24.81 -5.37
C GLY A 14 15.45 -24.53 -4.01
N HIS A 15 15.09 -23.43 -3.33
CA HIS A 15 15.63 -23.11 -2.00
C HIS A 15 14.78 -23.74 -0.90
N ASP A 16 15.44 -24.16 0.19
CA ASP A 16 14.76 -24.52 1.44
C ASP A 16 14.42 -23.23 2.19
N VAL A 17 13.14 -23.05 2.56
CA VAL A 17 12.63 -21.79 3.12
C VAL A 17 11.79 -22.05 4.34
N GLU A 18 12.25 -21.50 5.44
CA GLU A 18 11.49 -21.41 6.68
C GLU A 18 10.96 -19.98 6.90
N VAL A 19 9.72 -19.88 7.38
CA VAL A 19 9.05 -18.59 7.61
C VAL A 19 8.80 -18.41 9.10
N PHE A 20 9.46 -17.41 9.68
CA PHE A 20 9.25 -17.01 11.06
C PHE A 20 8.34 -15.78 11.13
N GLN A 21 7.21 -15.92 11.80
CA GLN A 21 6.30 -14.81 12.08
C GLN A 21 6.37 -14.49 13.57
N VAL A 22 6.92 -13.32 13.89
CA VAL A 22 7.01 -12.86 15.26
C VAL A 22 5.79 -11.99 15.56
N PRO A 23 5.03 -12.29 16.64
CA PRO A 23 3.94 -11.42 17.09
C PRO A 23 4.45 -10.00 17.34
N PHE A 24 3.77 -9.02 16.77
CA PHE A 24 4.10 -7.61 16.92
C PHE A 24 2.84 -6.80 17.20
N ARG A 25 2.90 -5.96 18.24
CA ARG A 25 1.83 -5.02 18.59
C ARG A 25 2.20 -3.63 18.14
N ASP A 26 1.34 -3.01 17.37
CA ASP A 26 1.46 -1.61 16.97
C ASP A 26 0.97 -0.68 18.11
N TYR A 27 1.69 -0.74 19.23
CA TYR A 27 1.46 0.12 20.37
C TYR A 27 2.79 0.73 20.82
N TRP A 28 2.89 2.04 20.71
CA TRP A 28 4.15 2.77 20.84
C TRP A 28 4.93 2.50 22.15
N ARG A 29 4.24 2.25 23.28
CA ARG A 29 4.90 1.94 24.57
C ARG A 29 5.60 0.58 24.58
N GLU A 30 5.14 -0.35 23.78
CA GLU A 30 5.69 -1.70 23.72
C GLU A 30 6.81 -1.84 22.67
N LEU A 31 7.01 -0.83 21.81
CA LEU A 31 8.02 -0.90 20.75
C LEU A 31 9.45 -1.12 21.24
N PRO A 32 9.94 -0.46 22.31
CA PRO A 32 11.29 -0.70 22.81
C PRO A 32 11.50 -2.14 23.25
N GLN A 33 10.56 -2.71 24.01
CA GLN A 33 10.62 -4.10 24.50
C GLN A 33 10.57 -5.10 23.35
N GLN A 34 9.69 -4.87 22.37
CA GLN A 34 9.58 -5.72 21.18
C GLN A 34 10.85 -5.65 20.33
N THR A 35 11.41 -4.45 20.13
CA THR A 35 12.69 -4.26 19.43
C THR A 35 13.83 -4.99 20.13
N TYR A 36 13.91 -4.89 21.46
CA TYR A 36 14.91 -5.60 22.25
C TYR A 36 14.73 -7.12 22.16
N ALA A 37 13.51 -7.63 22.28
CA ALA A 37 13.22 -9.06 22.16
C ALA A 37 13.63 -9.62 20.78
N LEU A 38 13.34 -8.89 19.69
CA LEU A 38 13.76 -9.26 18.36
C LEU A 38 15.30 -9.28 18.20
N ARG A 39 15.99 -8.36 18.87
CA ARG A 39 17.47 -8.33 18.87
C ARG A 39 18.11 -9.54 19.51
N MET A 40 17.38 -10.22 20.40
CA MET A 40 17.86 -11.44 21.08
C MET A 40 17.62 -12.71 20.25
N LEU A 41 16.89 -12.64 19.14
CA LEU A 41 16.69 -13.79 18.27
C LEU A 41 17.98 -14.11 17.48
N HIS A 42 18.26 -15.39 17.34
CA HIS A 42 19.39 -15.92 16.58
C HIS A 42 18.90 -16.97 15.56
N PHE A 43 19.39 -16.87 14.34
CA PHE A 43 19.10 -17.77 13.21
C PHE A 43 20.40 -18.24 12.58
N GLU A 44 21.30 -18.83 13.39
CA GLU A 44 22.68 -19.16 12.99
C GLU A 44 22.75 -20.30 11.96
N GLU A 45 21.73 -21.16 11.91
CA GLU A 45 21.69 -22.31 11.02
C GLU A 45 21.25 -21.97 9.58
N SER A 46 20.79 -20.73 9.34
CA SER A 46 20.37 -20.30 8.01
C SER A 46 21.48 -19.58 7.25
N ASP A 47 21.60 -19.85 5.93
CA ASP A 47 22.58 -19.19 5.05
C ASP A 47 22.22 -17.72 4.79
N LEU A 48 20.95 -17.39 4.82
CA LEU A 48 20.40 -16.07 4.49
C LEU A 48 19.18 -15.76 5.35
N LEU A 49 19.15 -14.56 5.93
CA LEU A 49 17.96 -13.99 6.56
C LEU A 49 17.40 -12.89 5.68
N ILE A 50 16.13 -13.02 5.27
CA ILE A 50 15.38 -11.98 4.55
C ILE A 50 14.40 -11.33 5.51
N GLY A 51 14.68 -10.10 5.92
CA GLY A 51 13.78 -9.32 6.77
C GLY A 51 12.83 -8.45 5.95
N ILE A 52 11.51 -8.51 6.21
CA ILE A 52 10.52 -7.84 5.36
C ILE A 52 9.86 -6.65 6.04
N ARG A 53 9.42 -6.76 7.28
CA ARG A 53 8.71 -5.69 7.98
C ARG A 53 9.52 -5.08 9.10
N ASN A 54 9.27 -3.80 9.39
CA ASN A 54 9.75 -3.17 10.61
C ASN A 54 9.12 -3.87 11.85
N PRO A 55 9.89 -4.16 12.91
CA PRO A 55 11.31 -3.85 13.11
C PRO A 55 12.26 -5.04 12.90
N ILE A 56 11.98 -5.98 12.01
CA ILE A 56 12.79 -7.20 11.80
C ILE A 56 14.26 -6.91 11.44
N HIS A 57 14.57 -5.70 10.95
CA HIS A 57 15.94 -5.28 10.62
C HIS A 57 16.89 -5.30 11.83
N VAL A 58 16.36 -5.29 13.06
CA VAL A 58 17.16 -5.37 14.29
C VAL A 58 17.73 -6.76 14.57
N VAL A 59 17.17 -7.81 13.96
CA VAL A 59 17.65 -9.19 14.15
C VAL A 59 19.08 -9.33 13.63
N LYS A 60 19.93 -10.02 14.39
CA LYS A 60 21.32 -10.33 14.00
C LYS A 60 21.36 -11.48 13.03
N HIS A 61 22.12 -11.32 11.95
CA HIS A 61 22.48 -12.41 11.07
C HIS A 61 23.68 -12.05 10.21
N HIS A 62 24.59 -12.98 9.97
CA HIS A 62 25.84 -12.79 9.21
C HIS A 62 25.59 -12.42 7.73
N ASN A 63 24.48 -12.89 7.17
CA ASN A 63 24.05 -12.64 5.79
C ASN A 63 22.60 -12.13 5.78
N LYS A 64 22.39 -10.93 6.34
CA LYS A 64 21.08 -10.28 6.41
C LYS A 64 20.82 -9.45 5.16
N LYS A 65 19.73 -9.72 4.45
CA LYS A 65 19.17 -8.87 3.41
C LYS A 65 17.80 -8.39 3.84
N LEU A 66 17.43 -7.15 3.51
CA LEU A 66 16.15 -6.57 3.88
C LEU A 66 15.31 -6.27 2.64
N TRP A 67 14.04 -6.62 2.71
CA TRP A 67 13.02 -6.00 1.87
C TRP A 67 12.26 -5.02 2.72
N PHE A 68 12.80 -3.83 2.83
CA PHE A 68 12.32 -2.80 3.73
C PHE A 68 11.08 -2.14 3.16
N ILE A 69 9.93 -2.35 3.80
CA ILE A 69 8.62 -1.89 3.33
C ILE A 69 8.29 -0.49 3.83
N HIS A 70 8.60 -0.20 5.08
CA HIS A 70 8.38 1.11 5.71
C HIS A 70 9.11 1.19 7.05
N HIS A 71 9.34 2.41 7.51
CA HIS A 71 9.69 2.70 8.90
C HIS A 71 8.49 2.51 9.83
N TYR A 72 8.72 2.60 11.14
CA TYR A 72 7.61 2.86 12.05
C TYR A 72 7.13 4.30 11.82
N ARG A 73 6.09 4.48 10.99
CA ARG A 73 5.67 5.75 10.43
C ARG A 73 5.38 6.84 11.46
N GLY A 74 4.86 6.45 12.64
CA GLY A 74 4.61 7.38 13.76
C GLY A 74 5.88 8.04 14.31
N ALA A 75 7.05 7.43 14.13
CA ALA A 75 8.33 8.04 14.52
C ALA A 75 8.93 8.97 13.45
N TYR A 76 8.49 8.87 12.19
CA TYR A 76 9.05 9.55 11.03
C TYR A 76 8.03 10.43 10.29
N ASP A 77 7.51 9.95 9.16
CA ASP A 77 6.68 10.71 8.22
C ASP A 77 5.30 11.09 8.75
N LEU A 78 4.74 10.33 9.67
CA LEU A 78 3.48 10.69 10.33
C LEU A 78 3.66 11.50 11.62
N TRP A 79 4.91 11.72 12.07
CA TRP A 79 5.20 12.56 13.22
C TRP A 79 4.76 14.01 12.98
N ARG A 80 4.06 14.59 13.94
CA ARG A 80 3.45 15.95 13.87
C ARG A 80 2.39 16.10 12.78
N THR A 81 1.83 15.01 12.28
CA THR A 81 0.65 15.04 11.42
C THR A 81 -0.60 14.69 12.23
N ARG A 82 -1.78 14.84 11.63
CA ARG A 82 -3.04 14.36 12.23
C ARG A 82 -3.11 12.83 12.42
N TYR A 83 -2.19 12.09 11.85
CA TYR A 83 -2.09 10.62 11.93
C TYR A 83 -1.04 10.15 12.93
N GLN A 84 -0.47 11.06 13.73
CA GLN A 84 0.52 10.75 14.74
C GLN A 84 -0.06 9.79 15.80
N ASN A 85 0.67 8.72 16.10
CA ASN A 85 0.28 7.73 17.12
C ASN A 85 1.24 7.67 18.32
N ILE A 86 2.40 8.33 18.27
CA ILE A 86 3.29 8.54 19.43
C ILE A 86 2.99 9.93 20.01
N PRO A 87 2.67 10.06 21.32
CA PRO A 87 2.35 11.36 21.91
C PRO A 87 3.59 12.25 22.07
N ASN A 88 3.38 13.57 22.12
CA ASN A 88 4.42 14.58 22.38
C ASN A 88 4.81 14.69 23.88
N SER A 89 4.67 13.61 24.65
CA SER A 89 5.13 13.53 26.05
C SER A 89 6.63 13.20 26.11
N SER A 90 7.25 13.41 27.26
CA SER A 90 8.66 13.03 27.48
C SER A 90 8.91 11.54 27.20
N GLU A 91 7.97 10.68 27.62
CA GLU A 91 8.01 9.24 27.36
C GLU A 91 7.89 8.93 25.85
N GLY A 92 6.93 9.56 25.16
CA GLY A 92 6.76 9.38 23.72
C GLY A 92 7.97 9.86 22.90
N LEU A 93 8.58 10.98 23.28
CA LEU A 93 9.82 11.46 22.67
C LEU A 93 10.98 10.48 22.89
N ALA A 94 11.14 9.94 24.10
CA ALA A 94 12.17 8.95 24.40
C ALA A 94 11.99 7.67 23.56
N VAL A 95 10.77 7.18 23.43
CA VAL A 95 10.45 6.01 22.57
C VAL A 95 10.78 6.32 21.10
N ARG A 96 10.37 7.47 20.60
CA ARG A 96 10.65 7.90 19.23
C ARG A 96 12.15 7.96 18.95
N ASP A 97 12.92 8.58 19.85
CA ASP A 97 14.36 8.70 19.72
C ASP A 97 15.05 7.33 19.77
N GLY A 98 14.56 6.43 20.64
CA GLY A 98 15.04 5.04 20.71
C GLY A 98 14.80 4.27 19.41
N ILE A 99 13.64 4.44 18.75
CA ILE A 99 13.35 3.84 17.45
C ILE A 99 14.34 4.36 16.40
N ILE A 100 14.52 5.69 16.32
CA ILE A 100 15.42 6.31 15.33
C ILE A 100 16.88 5.84 15.55
N GLN A 101 17.32 5.74 16.79
CA GLN A 101 18.67 5.24 17.12
C GLN A 101 18.83 3.77 16.72
N ALA A 102 17.84 2.92 17.01
CA ALA A 102 17.84 1.51 16.64
C ALA A 102 17.89 1.35 15.12
N ASP A 103 17.07 2.09 14.38
CA ASP A 103 17.05 2.07 12.93
C ASP A 103 18.41 2.50 12.36
N ASN A 104 19.00 3.61 12.84
CA ASN A 104 20.31 4.10 12.41
C ASN A 104 21.44 3.11 12.65
N LEU A 105 21.36 2.34 13.73
CA LEU A 105 22.35 1.34 14.08
C LEU A 105 22.18 0.04 13.28
N PHE A 106 20.99 -0.53 13.27
CA PHE A 106 20.77 -1.91 12.84
C PHE A 106 20.45 -2.06 11.34
N LEU A 107 19.99 -1.01 10.67
CA LEU A 107 19.85 -1.02 9.21
C LEU A 107 21.21 -1.21 8.51
N ARG A 108 22.27 -0.64 9.08
CA ARG A 108 23.65 -0.73 8.54
C ARG A 108 24.28 -2.12 8.63
N GLU A 109 23.69 -3.02 9.43
CA GLU A 109 24.14 -4.43 9.51
C GLU A 109 23.68 -5.28 8.33
N ALA A 110 22.71 -4.80 7.53
CA ALA A 110 22.25 -5.53 6.36
C ALA A 110 23.29 -5.46 5.23
N ARG A 111 23.58 -6.61 4.62
CA ARG A 111 24.46 -6.68 3.44
C ARG A 111 23.83 -5.98 2.23
N LYS A 112 22.50 -6.04 2.13
CA LYS A 112 21.75 -5.41 1.06
C LYS A 112 20.37 -4.99 1.56
N ILE A 113 19.91 -3.84 1.11
CA ILE A 113 18.56 -3.36 1.40
C ILE A 113 17.84 -3.08 0.08
N TYR A 114 16.73 -3.74 -0.09
CA TYR A 114 15.74 -3.46 -1.12
C TYR A 114 14.56 -2.71 -0.49
N THR A 115 13.92 -1.84 -1.25
CA THR A 115 12.71 -1.14 -0.83
C THR A 115 11.58 -1.41 -1.80
N ASN A 116 10.37 -1.44 -1.29
CA ASN A 116 9.17 -1.70 -2.10
C ASN A 116 8.74 -0.52 -2.98
N SER A 117 9.45 0.62 -2.90
CA SER A 117 9.12 1.84 -3.64
C SER A 117 10.26 2.85 -3.64
N LYS A 118 10.24 3.79 -4.58
CA LYS A 118 11.13 4.95 -4.58
C LYS A 118 10.87 5.87 -3.37
N VAL A 119 9.62 5.94 -2.90
CA VAL A 119 9.26 6.72 -1.71
C VAL A 119 10.02 6.20 -0.49
N VAL A 120 9.95 4.90 -0.21
CA VAL A 120 10.66 4.29 0.92
C VAL A 120 12.17 4.39 0.76
N SER A 121 12.70 4.23 -0.46
CA SER A 121 14.14 4.41 -0.73
C SER A 121 14.60 5.84 -0.39
N ARG A 122 13.84 6.85 -0.81
CA ARG A 122 14.13 8.26 -0.48
C ARG A 122 14.03 8.53 1.02
N ARG A 123 13.06 7.93 1.71
CA ARG A 123 12.91 8.05 3.18
C ARG A 123 14.10 7.42 3.91
N LEU A 124 14.55 6.22 3.53
CA LEU A 124 15.76 5.60 4.09
C LEU A 124 16.98 6.50 3.93
N GLN A 125 17.16 7.05 2.75
CA GLN A 125 18.27 7.97 2.49
C GLN A 125 18.16 9.26 3.33
N ALA A 126 16.97 9.84 3.42
CA ALA A 126 16.74 11.11 4.12
C ALA A 126 16.83 10.97 5.64
N TYR A 127 16.27 9.88 6.21
CA TYR A 127 16.17 9.71 7.66
C TYR A 127 17.38 9.01 8.27
N ASN A 128 17.92 8.00 7.59
CA ASN A 128 18.95 7.12 8.13
C ASN A 128 20.27 7.19 7.36
N GLN A 129 20.34 7.94 6.25
CA GLN A 129 21.50 8.00 5.35
C GLN A 129 21.93 6.60 4.87
N VAL A 130 20.95 5.75 4.59
CA VAL A 130 21.14 4.37 4.11
C VAL A 130 20.65 4.29 2.67
N SER A 131 21.52 3.82 1.77
CA SER A 131 21.16 3.56 0.37
C SER A 131 20.40 2.24 0.22
N SER A 132 19.53 2.19 -0.77
CA SER A 132 18.76 0.98 -1.11
C SER A 132 18.48 0.90 -2.59
N GLU A 133 18.14 -0.29 -3.08
CA GLU A 133 17.64 -0.52 -4.42
C GLU A 133 16.11 -0.72 -4.38
N VAL A 134 15.41 -0.19 -5.39
CA VAL A 134 13.96 -0.39 -5.47
C VAL A 134 13.67 -1.76 -6.07
N LEU A 135 12.92 -2.55 -5.34
CA LEU A 135 12.44 -3.88 -5.75
C LEU A 135 10.94 -3.94 -5.48
N TYR A 136 10.17 -3.72 -6.52
CA TYR A 136 8.71 -3.68 -6.42
C TYR A 136 8.15 -5.07 -6.11
N PRO A 137 7.27 -5.22 -5.11
CA PRO A 137 6.64 -6.51 -4.80
C PRO A 137 5.61 -6.88 -5.89
N PRO A 138 5.76 -8.02 -6.58
CA PRO A 138 4.80 -8.44 -7.57
C PRO A 138 3.44 -8.80 -6.98
N LEU A 139 2.39 -8.71 -7.79
CA LEU A 139 1.09 -9.25 -7.45
C LEU A 139 1.07 -10.76 -7.69
N SER A 140 0.75 -11.54 -6.66
CA SER A 140 0.50 -12.96 -6.83
C SER A 140 -0.78 -13.19 -7.59
N LYS A 141 -0.76 -14.19 -8.49
CA LYS A 141 -1.92 -14.53 -9.32
C LYS A 141 -2.44 -13.38 -10.17
N SER A 142 -1.53 -12.50 -10.63
CA SER A 142 -1.88 -11.41 -11.54
C SER A 142 -2.66 -11.87 -12.80
N SER A 143 -2.41 -13.10 -13.26
CA SER A 143 -3.12 -13.74 -14.37
C SER A 143 -4.62 -13.97 -14.14
N ASN A 144 -5.08 -13.90 -12.89
CA ASN A 144 -6.50 -14.04 -12.57
C ASN A 144 -7.29 -12.75 -12.83
N PHE A 145 -6.61 -11.60 -12.95
CA PHE A 145 -7.25 -10.34 -13.25
C PHE A 145 -7.55 -10.24 -14.75
N TYR A 146 -8.71 -9.72 -15.07
CA TYR A 146 -9.17 -9.54 -16.46
C TYR A 146 -10.03 -8.29 -16.58
N CYS A 147 -10.17 -7.81 -17.81
CA CYS A 147 -11.10 -6.73 -18.13
C CYS A 147 -12.42 -7.35 -18.57
N GLY A 148 -13.46 -7.23 -17.74
CA GLY A 148 -14.83 -7.64 -18.03
C GLY A 148 -15.66 -6.50 -18.58
N GLY A 149 -16.76 -6.19 -17.90
CA GLY A 149 -17.68 -5.11 -18.24
C GLY A 149 -17.09 -3.71 -18.05
N CYS A 150 -17.99 -2.74 -18.06
CA CYS A 150 -17.67 -1.34 -17.74
C CYS A 150 -18.96 -0.75 -17.17
N GLU A 151 -19.35 -1.22 -15.97
CA GLU A 151 -20.54 -0.76 -15.27
C GLU A 151 -20.33 0.65 -14.68
N ASP A 152 -21.40 1.26 -14.25
CA ASP A 152 -21.44 2.66 -13.83
C ASP A 152 -20.97 2.85 -12.38
N TYR A 153 -19.81 2.28 -12.04
CA TYR A 153 -19.23 2.49 -10.71
C TYR A 153 -17.71 2.62 -10.72
N ILE A 154 -17.22 3.40 -9.74
CA ILE A 154 -15.81 3.47 -9.37
C ILE A 154 -15.60 2.56 -8.17
N PHE A 155 -14.59 1.69 -8.23
CA PHE A 155 -14.28 0.71 -7.19
C PHE A 155 -13.15 1.20 -6.27
N PHE A 156 -13.38 1.08 -4.96
CA PHE A 156 -12.42 1.43 -3.92
C PHE A 156 -12.17 0.25 -2.98
N PRO A 157 -11.34 -0.72 -3.38
CA PRO A 157 -10.97 -1.85 -2.51
C PRO A 157 -9.85 -1.46 -1.56
N SER A 158 -10.16 -1.30 -0.29
CA SER A 158 -9.15 -1.04 0.74
C SER A 158 -9.75 -1.27 2.12
N ARG A 159 -8.91 -1.63 3.09
CA ARG A 159 -9.31 -1.55 4.50
C ARG A 159 -9.87 -0.15 4.79
N ILE A 160 -10.95 -0.10 5.54
CA ILE A 160 -11.55 1.19 5.91
C ILE A 160 -10.74 1.75 7.07
N THR A 161 -10.05 2.86 6.80
CA THR A 161 -9.20 3.55 7.79
C THR A 161 -8.89 4.97 7.33
N SER A 162 -8.69 5.88 8.26
CA SER A 162 -8.61 7.33 8.01
C SER A 162 -7.55 7.73 6.97
N HIS A 163 -6.36 7.10 6.98
CA HIS A 163 -5.29 7.44 6.03
C HIS A 163 -5.52 6.93 4.60
N LYS A 164 -6.48 6.03 4.38
CA LYS A 164 -6.93 5.62 3.03
C LYS A 164 -7.92 6.61 2.44
N ARG A 165 -8.49 7.48 3.26
CA ARG A 165 -9.33 8.62 2.85
C ARG A 165 -10.60 8.23 2.09
N GLN A 166 -11.29 7.16 2.52
CA GLN A 166 -12.60 6.81 1.96
C GLN A 166 -13.62 7.96 2.14
N GLU A 167 -13.56 8.68 3.26
CA GLU A 167 -14.42 9.85 3.52
C GLU A 167 -14.26 10.94 2.44
N LEU A 168 -13.02 11.18 1.98
CA LEU A 168 -12.76 12.12 0.89
C LEU A 168 -13.41 11.68 -0.43
N ALA A 169 -13.41 10.38 -0.72
CA ALA A 169 -14.09 9.83 -1.89
C ALA A 169 -15.62 9.92 -1.74
N VAL A 170 -16.15 9.67 -0.55
CA VAL A 170 -17.58 9.85 -0.23
C VAL A 170 -18.00 11.31 -0.39
N GLU A 171 -17.28 12.25 0.19
CA GLU A 171 -17.57 13.69 0.04
C GLU A 171 -17.56 14.11 -1.44
N SER A 172 -16.69 13.49 -2.25
CA SER A 172 -16.63 13.78 -3.69
C SER A 172 -17.92 13.45 -4.41
N MET A 173 -18.67 12.43 -3.97
CA MET A 173 -19.94 12.02 -4.59
C MET A 173 -21.03 13.09 -4.53
N LYS A 174 -20.93 14.07 -3.62
CA LYS A 174 -21.79 15.26 -3.58
C LYS A 174 -21.66 16.11 -4.84
N TYR A 175 -20.50 16.12 -5.47
CA TYR A 175 -20.18 16.97 -6.62
C TYR A 175 -20.25 16.23 -7.96
N VAL A 176 -20.42 14.91 -7.94
CA VAL A 176 -20.56 14.08 -9.15
C VAL A 176 -21.87 14.42 -9.87
N GLN A 177 -21.77 14.72 -11.18
CA GLN A 177 -22.86 15.13 -12.05
C GLN A 177 -23.41 13.98 -12.92
N THR A 178 -22.63 12.92 -13.09
CA THR A 178 -23.02 11.71 -13.87
C THR A 178 -23.68 10.67 -12.98
N PRO A 179 -24.31 9.62 -13.54
CA PRO A 179 -24.90 8.54 -12.73
C PRO A 179 -23.87 7.55 -12.14
N VAL A 180 -22.57 7.85 -12.18
CA VAL A 180 -21.54 7.00 -11.63
C VAL A 180 -21.70 6.82 -10.11
N ARG A 181 -21.58 5.58 -9.65
CA ARG A 181 -21.65 5.20 -8.24
C ARG A 181 -20.25 4.94 -7.69
N LEU A 182 -20.12 4.95 -6.36
CA LEU A 182 -18.92 4.57 -5.64
C LEU A 182 -19.16 3.27 -4.86
N VAL A 183 -18.34 2.26 -5.09
CA VAL A 183 -18.36 0.99 -4.34
C VAL A 183 -17.09 0.91 -3.49
N ILE A 184 -17.25 0.94 -2.18
CA ILE A 184 -16.16 0.81 -1.20
C ILE A 184 -16.23 -0.61 -0.63
N ALA A 185 -15.13 -1.37 -0.69
CA ALA A 185 -15.09 -2.73 -0.16
C ALA A 185 -13.83 -2.96 0.69
N GLY A 186 -14.05 -3.42 1.93
CA GLY A 186 -12.99 -3.78 2.86
C GLY A 186 -13.45 -3.80 4.31
N ALA A 187 -12.74 -4.57 5.14
CA ALA A 187 -12.98 -4.57 6.57
C ALA A 187 -12.47 -3.26 7.20
N PRO A 188 -13.13 -2.72 8.21
CA PRO A 188 -12.61 -1.58 8.98
C PRO A 188 -11.44 -2.04 9.87
N ASP A 189 -10.45 -1.16 10.07
CA ASP A 189 -9.36 -1.40 11.02
C ASP A 189 -9.88 -1.28 12.48
N ALA A 190 -10.81 -0.34 12.71
CA ALA A 190 -11.52 -0.18 13.96
C ALA A 190 -13.01 0.09 13.71
N PRO A 191 -13.92 -0.24 14.66
CA PRO A 191 -15.35 0.05 14.51
C PRO A 191 -15.63 1.52 14.21
N GLN A 192 -14.87 2.43 14.82
CA GLN A 192 -14.98 3.88 14.64
C GLN A 192 -14.74 4.33 13.19
N ASP A 193 -13.84 3.65 12.46
CA ASP A 193 -13.57 3.97 11.05
C ASP A 193 -14.82 3.75 10.17
N LEU A 194 -15.57 2.68 10.46
CA LEU A 194 -16.83 2.42 9.75
C LEU A 194 -17.94 3.39 10.16
N GLU A 195 -18.02 3.74 11.45
CA GLU A 195 -18.99 4.71 11.95
C GLU A 195 -18.76 6.08 11.31
N SER A 196 -17.51 6.54 11.24
CA SER A 196 -17.13 7.79 10.59
C SER A 196 -17.49 7.79 9.10
N LEU A 197 -17.20 6.69 8.40
CA LEU A 197 -17.54 6.56 6.99
C LEU A 197 -19.07 6.62 6.75
N ARG A 198 -19.87 5.95 7.58
CA ARG A 198 -21.34 5.97 7.50
C ARG A 198 -21.89 7.36 7.83
N ALA A 199 -21.33 8.02 8.83
CA ALA A 199 -21.71 9.40 9.18
C ALA A 199 -21.44 10.35 8.00
N ALA A 200 -20.28 10.25 7.34
CA ALA A 200 -19.96 11.05 6.16
C ALA A 200 -20.95 10.81 4.99
N ILE A 201 -21.37 9.58 4.74
CA ILE A 201 -22.38 9.26 3.70
C ILE A 201 -23.71 9.98 3.97
N LEU A 202 -24.14 9.95 5.23
CA LEU A 202 -25.39 10.62 5.65
C LEU A 202 -25.26 12.15 5.61
N GLU A 203 -24.17 12.69 6.15
CA GLU A 203 -23.89 14.13 6.19
C GLU A 203 -23.87 14.76 4.80
N HIS A 204 -23.25 14.05 3.83
CA HIS A 204 -23.15 14.54 2.46
C HIS A 204 -24.37 14.22 1.60
N GLY A 205 -25.35 13.45 2.11
CA GLY A 205 -26.59 13.11 1.40
C GLY A 205 -26.37 12.26 0.15
N VAL A 206 -25.42 11.30 0.20
CA VAL A 206 -25.00 10.49 -0.97
C VAL A 206 -25.30 9.00 -0.80
N THR A 207 -26.28 8.66 0.02
CA THR A 207 -26.64 7.27 0.36
C THR A 207 -27.06 6.47 -0.89
N ASP A 208 -27.67 7.09 -1.87
CA ASP A 208 -28.09 6.49 -3.15
C ASP A 208 -26.93 6.28 -4.14
N LYS A 209 -25.81 6.97 -3.94
CA LYS A 209 -24.62 6.93 -4.81
C LYS A 209 -23.47 6.08 -4.28
N VAL A 210 -23.49 5.71 -2.98
CA VAL A 210 -22.38 5.02 -2.31
C VAL A 210 -22.82 3.68 -1.74
N GLN A 211 -22.16 2.61 -2.18
CA GLN A 211 -22.30 1.28 -1.61
C GLN A 211 -21.08 0.94 -0.75
N VAL A 212 -21.28 0.47 0.49
CA VAL A 212 -20.22 0.04 1.39
C VAL A 212 -20.35 -1.45 1.70
N ILE A 213 -19.32 -2.22 1.37
CA ILE A 213 -19.16 -3.64 1.69
C ILE A 213 -18.13 -3.72 2.83
N SER A 214 -18.61 -3.53 4.07
CA SER A 214 -17.78 -3.40 5.28
C SER A 214 -17.35 -4.76 5.85
N ARG A 215 -16.77 -5.62 5.02
CA ARG A 215 -16.25 -6.94 5.39
C ARG A 215 -15.06 -7.32 4.54
N TRP A 216 -14.37 -8.35 4.95
CA TRP A 216 -13.41 -8.99 4.06
C TRP A 216 -14.14 -9.58 2.84
N ILE A 217 -13.68 -9.26 1.65
CA ILE A 217 -14.15 -9.86 0.40
C ILE A 217 -13.12 -10.90 -0.08
N SER A 218 -13.60 -11.98 -0.67
CA SER A 218 -12.71 -13.01 -1.24
C SER A 218 -11.92 -12.45 -2.42
N GLU A 219 -10.80 -13.09 -2.75
CA GLU A 219 -10.01 -12.71 -3.92
C GLU A 219 -10.83 -12.77 -5.21
N GLN A 220 -11.67 -13.81 -5.37
CA GLN A 220 -12.54 -13.96 -6.53
C GLN A 220 -13.60 -12.85 -6.61
N GLU A 221 -14.20 -12.49 -5.48
CA GLU A 221 -15.17 -11.38 -5.41
C GLU A 221 -14.50 -10.06 -5.75
N LYS A 222 -13.29 -9.81 -5.23
CA LYS A 222 -12.50 -8.63 -5.54
C LYS A 222 -12.18 -8.53 -7.03
N ILE A 223 -11.74 -9.63 -7.64
CA ILE A 223 -11.46 -9.70 -9.08
C ILE A 223 -12.69 -9.36 -9.89
N GLY A 224 -13.88 -9.88 -9.53
CA GLY A 224 -15.14 -9.55 -10.19
C GLY A 224 -15.46 -8.06 -10.13
N TRP A 225 -15.33 -7.43 -8.95
CA TRP A 225 -15.52 -5.99 -8.81
C TRP A 225 -14.55 -5.18 -9.66
N PHE A 226 -13.27 -5.58 -9.73
CA PHE A 226 -12.31 -4.94 -10.62
C PHE A 226 -12.66 -5.14 -12.08
N ALA A 227 -13.07 -6.36 -12.47
CA ALA A 227 -13.34 -6.69 -13.87
C ALA A 227 -14.47 -5.85 -14.46
N ASP A 228 -15.49 -5.52 -13.67
CA ASP A 228 -16.69 -4.86 -14.16
C ASP A 228 -16.77 -3.36 -13.89
N CYS A 229 -15.90 -2.80 -13.03
CA CYS A 229 -15.91 -1.37 -12.75
C CYS A 229 -15.56 -0.50 -13.96
N LEU A 230 -15.97 0.75 -13.93
CA LEU A 230 -15.56 1.79 -14.88
C LEU A 230 -14.09 2.19 -14.69
N GLY A 231 -13.67 2.24 -13.44
CA GLY A 231 -12.32 2.58 -13.00
C GLY A 231 -12.21 2.42 -11.50
N CYS A 232 -11.02 2.66 -10.96
CA CYS A 232 -10.72 2.53 -9.55
C CYS A 232 -10.35 3.87 -8.93
N ILE A 233 -10.50 3.97 -7.61
CA ILE A 233 -9.98 5.10 -6.84
C ILE A 233 -9.12 4.59 -5.69
N TYR A 234 -7.94 5.18 -5.52
CA TYR A 234 -7.05 4.91 -4.40
C TYR A 234 -6.29 6.18 -4.03
N PRO A 235 -6.84 7.05 -3.17
CA PRO A 235 -6.29 8.34 -2.80
C PRO A 235 -5.65 8.33 -1.40
N PRO A 236 -4.77 7.38 -1.00
CA PRO A 236 -4.23 7.33 0.36
C PRO A 236 -3.43 8.60 0.66
N PHE A 237 -3.23 8.89 1.95
CA PHE A 237 -2.31 9.95 2.36
C PHE A 237 -0.89 9.40 2.42
N ASP A 238 -0.01 9.95 1.58
CA ASP A 238 1.45 9.71 1.60
C ASP A 238 1.82 8.22 1.78
N GLU A 239 1.27 7.36 0.92
CA GLU A 239 1.46 5.91 0.98
C GLU A 239 2.93 5.53 0.75
N ASP A 240 3.41 4.52 1.46
CA ASP A 240 4.79 4.03 1.37
C ASP A 240 5.08 3.37 0.02
N SER A 241 4.14 2.56 -0.48
CA SER A 241 4.27 1.87 -1.76
C SER A 241 3.20 2.32 -2.74
N TYR A 242 3.22 1.77 -3.94
CA TYR A 242 2.17 2.01 -4.93
C TYR A 242 0.79 1.48 -4.49
N GLY A 243 0.72 0.64 -3.43
CA GLY A 243 -0.49 -0.06 -3.03
C GLY A 243 -0.91 -1.14 -4.03
N TYR A 244 -1.25 -2.33 -3.53
CA TYR A 244 -1.69 -3.43 -4.41
C TYR A 244 -2.90 -3.06 -5.27
N VAL A 245 -3.78 -2.19 -4.76
CA VAL A 245 -4.92 -1.65 -5.52
C VAL A 245 -4.50 -1.06 -6.87
N SER A 246 -3.35 -0.38 -6.91
CA SER A 246 -2.85 0.21 -8.16
C SER A 246 -2.42 -0.86 -9.17
N LEU A 247 -1.72 -1.92 -8.71
CA LEU A 247 -1.38 -3.05 -9.59
C LEU A 247 -2.62 -3.82 -10.04
N GLU A 248 -3.53 -4.13 -9.12
CA GLU A 248 -4.78 -4.83 -9.37
C GLU A 248 -5.62 -4.10 -10.43
N SER A 249 -5.70 -2.77 -10.31
CA SER A 249 -6.36 -1.90 -11.28
C SER A 249 -5.70 -2.01 -12.67
N CYS A 250 -4.36 -1.97 -12.73
CA CYS A 250 -3.62 -2.10 -13.99
C CYS A 250 -3.81 -3.49 -14.62
N TYR A 251 -3.72 -4.58 -13.84
CA TYR A 251 -3.96 -5.93 -14.36
C TYR A 251 -5.41 -6.15 -14.81
N ALA A 252 -6.37 -5.52 -14.16
CA ALA A 252 -7.77 -5.49 -14.61
C ALA A 252 -8.01 -4.52 -15.77
N GLN A 253 -6.99 -3.83 -16.26
CA GLN A 253 -7.07 -2.80 -17.29
C GLN A 253 -8.11 -1.72 -16.96
N LYS A 254 -8.08 -1.23 -15.71
CA LYS A 254 -8.96 -0.15 -15.24
C LYS A 254 -8.13 1.09 -14.92
N PRO A 255 -8.59 2.28 -15.33
CA PRO A 255 -7.93 3.52 -14.97
C PRO A 255 -8.01 3.77 -13.47
N LEU A 256 -6.97 4.37 -12.89
CA LEU A 256 -6.92 4.68 -11.46
C LEU A 256 -6.99 6.19 -11.21
N ILE A 257 -7.88 6.59 -10.30
CA ILE A 257 -7.91 7.95 -9.75
C ILE A 257 -7.11 7.95 -8.46
N THR A 258 -6.14 8.85 -8.34
CA THR A 258 -5.36 9.05 -7.12
C THR A 258 -5.12 10.54 -6.85
N CYS A 259 -4.58 10.87 -5.69
CA CYS A 259 -4.31 12.26 -5.33
C CYS A 259 -2.82 12.62 -5.46
N SER A 260 -2.52 13.90 -5.69
CA SER A 260 -1.15 14.40 -5.85
C SER A 260 -0.26 14.23 -4.61
N ASP A 261 -0.86 13.91 -3.45
CA ASP A 261 -0.19 13.63 -2.19
C ASP A 261 -0.29 12.15 -1.77
N SER A 262 -0.59 11.25 -2.71
CA SER A 262 -0.77 9.82 -2.43
C SER A 262 0.53 9.00 -2.37
N GLY A 263 1.68 9.66 -2.31
CA GLY A 263 2.97 8.99 -2.08
C GLY A 263 3.32 7.99 -3.17
N GLY A 264 3.59 6.75 -2.78
CA GLY A 264 4.02 5.68 -3.70
C GLY A 264 2.99 5.30 -4.76
N ALA A 265 1.70 5.58 -4.59
CA ALA A 265 0.70 5.36 -5.64
C ALA A 265 1.03 6.13 -6.93
N LEU A 266 1.73 7.27 -6.80
CA LEU A 266 2.20 8.08 -7.93
C LEU A 266 3.31 7.42 -8.76
N GLU A 267 3.90 6.32 -8.31
CA GLU A 267 4.91 5.58 -9.06
C GLU A 267 4.30 4.72 -10.17
N ILE A 268 3.01 4.42 -10.07
CA ILE A 268 2.26 3.58 -11.03
C ILE A 268 1.25 4.40 -11.84
N VAL A 269 0.81 5.56 -11.34
CA VAL A 269 -0.21 6.36 -12.00
C VAL A 269 0.41 7.58 -12.69
N GLU A 270 0.28 7.62 -14.01
CA GLU A 270 0.65 8.77 -14.84
C GLU A 270 -0.60 9.53 -15.27
N HIS A 271 -0.66 10.83 -14.90
CA HIS A 271 -1.82 11.68 -15.15
C HIS A 271 -2.17 11.77 -16.64
N GLY A 272 -3.40 11.40 -16.98
CA GLY A 272 -3.93 11.47 -18.35
C GLY A 272 -3.51 10.30 -19.23
N VAL A 273 -2.62 9.43 -18.81
CA VAL A 273 -2.12 8.25 -19.52
C VAL A 273 -2.85 6.99 -19.07
N ASN A 274 -2.67 6.58 -17.80
CA ASN A 274 -3.30 5.38 -17.25
C ASN A 274 -4.25 5.67 -16.07
N GLY A 275 -4.43 6.94 -15.71
CA GLY A 275 -5.29 7.38 -14.65
C GLY A 275 -5.33 8.89 -14.49
N TRP A 276 -5.95 9.34 -13.41
CA TRP A 276 -6.02 10.74 -13.06
C TRP A 276 -5.31 10.97 -11.71
N VAL A 277 -4.30 11.84 -11.70
CA VAL A 277 -3.69 12.39 -10.49
C VAL A 277 -4.29 13.75 -10.26
N VAL A 278 -5.04 13.93 -9.18
CA VAL A 278 -5.77 15.17 -8.89
C VAL A 278 -5.42 15.71 -7.50
N PRO A 279 -5.57 17.01 -7.25
CA PRO A 279 -5.47 17.54 -5.89
C PRO A 279 -6.43 16.79 -4.93
N PRO A 280 -6.08 16.63 -3.63
CA PRO A 280 -6.92 15.94 -2.65
C PRO A 280 -8.11 16.83 -2.22
N ARG A 281 -8.95 17.17 -3.18
CA ARG A 281 -10.14 18.00 -3.01
C ARG A 281 -11.35 17.29 -3.63
N PRO A 282 -12.50 17.26 -2.94
CA PRO A 282 -13.68 16.52 -3.37
C PRO A 282 -14.14 16.86 -4.79
N LYS A 283 -14.14 18.14 -5.17
CA LYS A 283 -14.54 18.58 -6.52
C LYS A 283 -13.63 18.06 -7.63
N GLU A 284 -12.33 17.96 -7.37
CA GLU A 284 -11.36 17.50 -8.35
C GLU A 284 -11.48 15.98 -8.57
N ILE A 285 -11.72 15.24 -7.49
CA ILE A 285 -11.98 13.80 -7.55
C ILE A 285 -13.28 13.53 -8.28
N ALA A 286 -14.37 14.28 -7.96
CA ALA A 286 -15.64 14.17 -8.65
C ALA A 286 -15.48 14.41 -10.17
N ALA A 287 -14.78 15.47 -10.55
CA ALA A 287 -14.51 15.77 -11.95
C ALA A 287 -13.74 14.64 -12.66
N ALA A 288 -12.83 13.96 -11.97
CA ALA A 288 -12.13 12.81 -12.54
C ALA A 288 -13.08 11.61 -12.74
N MET A 289 -13.99 11.34 -11.79
CA MET A 289 -15.01 10.31 -11.92
C MET A 289 -15.97 10.61 -13.10
N ASP A 290 -16.44 11.85 -13.20
CA ASP A 290 -17.32 12.29 -14.29
C ASP A 290 -16.65 12.18 -15.66
N ARG A 291 -15.34 12.50 -15.77
CA ARG A 291 -14.57 12.33 -17.02
C ARG A 291 -14.49 10.88 -17.46
N LEU A 292 -14.30 9.93 -16.53
CA LEU A 292 -14.28 8.51 -16.87
C LEU A 292 -15.66 8.04 -17.37
N MET A 293 -16.74 8.52 -16.74
CA MET A 293 -18.10 8.17 -17.11
C MET A 293 -18.52 8.78 -18.44
N ALA A 294 -18.12 10.02 -18.71
CA ALA A 294 -18.44 10.73 -19.94
C ALA A 294 -17.70 10.17 -21.17
N ASP A 295 -16.48 9.65 -20.99
CA ASP A 295 -15.67 9.08 -22.08
C ASP A 295 -15.14 7.69 -21.71
N ARG A 296 -16.01 6.68 -21.80
CA ARG A 296 -15.68 5.27 -21.56
C ARG A 296 -14.62 4.72 -22.52
N SER A 297 -14.54 5.25 -23.75
CA SER A 297 -13.52 4.86 -24.71
C SER A 297 -12.14 5.26 -24.20
N ARG A 298 -12.01 6.48 -23.70
CA ARG A 298 -10.80 6.98 -23.06
C ARG A 298 -10.47 6.19 -21.78
N ALA A 299 -11.46 5.91 -20.94
CA ALA A 299 -11.27 5.09 -19.75
C ALA A 299 -10.65 3.72 -20.10
N ARG A 300 -11.15 3.03 -21.13
CA ARG A 300 -10.60 1.74 -21.60
C ARG A 300 -9.16 1.89 -22.15
N LYS A 301 -8.86 2.97 -22.88
CA LYS A 301 -7.49 3.23 -23.36
C LYS A 301 -6.53 3.45 -22.19
N MET A 302 -6.94 4.22 -21.19
CA MET A 302 -6.16 4.44 -19.98
C MET A 302 -5.90 3.14 -19.22
N GLY A 303 -6.92 2.26 -19.09
CA GLY A 303 -6.75 0.96 -18.46
C GLY A 303 -5.72 0.08 -19.18
N LYS A 304 -5.74 0.02 -20.53
CA LYS A 304 -4.73 -0.69 -21.30
C LYS A 304 -3.33 -0.13 -21.11
N ALA A 305 -3.18 1.19 -21.13
CA ALA A 305 -1.91 1.86 -20.86
C ALA A 305 -1.35 1.52 -19.47
N GLY A 306 -2.23 1.30 -18.46
CA GLY A 306 -1.82 0.83 -17.14
C GLY A 306 -1.16 -0.56 -17.18
N LEU A 307 -1.73 -1.51 -17.91
CA LEU A 307 -1.14 -2.84 -18.07
C LEU A 307 0.20 -2.78 -18.81
N GLU A 308 0.32 -1.96 -19.85
CA GLU A 308 1.56 -1.76 -20.60
C GLU A 308 2.65 -1.16 -19.69
N MET A 309 2.30 -0.18 -18.86
CA MET A 309 3.22 0.45 -17.91
C MET A 309 3.80 -0.57 -16.91
N ILE A 310 2.97 -1.36 -16.24
CA ILE A 310 3.48 -2.35 -15.27
C ILE A 310 4.32 -3.43 -15.93
N SER A 311 4.00 -3.81 -17.16
CA SER A 311 4.82 -4.75 -17.96
C SER A 311 6.21 -4.18 -18.22
N SER A 312 6.32 -2.88 -18.49
CA SER A 312 7.61 -2.20 -18.73
C SER A 312 8.47 -2.06 -17.47
N LEU A 313 7.86 -2.06 -16.28
CA LEU A 313 8.60 -1.99 -15.00
C LEU A 313 9.30 -3.29 -14.60
N GLY A 314 9.00 -4.40 -15.31
CA GLY A 314 9.60 -5.70 -15.05
C GLY A 314 9.33 -6.21 -13.63
N ILE A 315 8.13 -5.99 -13.11
CA ILE A 315 7.71 -6.43 -11.77
C ILE A 315 7.40 -7.92 -11.86
N SER A 316 8.28 -8.77 -11.34
CA SER A 316 8.09 -10.23 -11.36
C SER A 316 8.74 -10.91 -10.16
N TRP A 317 8.26 -12.11 -9.81
CA TRP A 317 8.82 -12.91 -8.73
C TRP A 317 10.20 -13.45 -9.09
N GLU A 318 10.48 -13.74 -10.36
CA GLU A 318 11.81 -14.16 -10.84
C GLU A 318 12.86 -13.09 -10.53
N ARG A 319 12.54 -11.82 -10.81
CA ARG A 319 13.43 -10.69 -10.49
C ARG A 319 13.64 -10.57 -8.98
N VAL A 320 12.60 -10.79 -8.18
CA VAL A 320 12.70 -10.75 -6.72
C VAL A 320 13.59 -11.87 -6.21
N VAL A 321 13.42 -13.09 -6.70
CA VAL A 321 14.27 -14.22 -6.34
C VAL A 321 15.73 -13.94 -6.69
N GLN A 322 16.03 -13.51 -7.92
CA GLN A 322 17.38 -13.16 -8.35
C GLN A 322 18.03 -12.06 -7.49
N ALA A 323 17.26 -11.10 -6.98
CA ALA A 323 17.77 -10.06 -6.10
C ALA A 323 18.22 -10.62 -4.73
N PHE A 324 17.47 -11.58 -4.20
CA PHE A 324 17.79 -12.16 -2.90
C PHE A 324 18.78 -13.31 -3.00
N VAL A 325 18.71 -14.12 -4.04
CA VAL A 325 19.53 -15.35 -4.22
C VAL A 325 20.03 -15.39 -5.67
N PRO A 326 21.10 -14.62 -5.99
CA PRO A 326 21.66 -14.53 -7.34
C PRO A 326 22.36 -15.83 -7.78
#